data_437549de56144386935a37cefc514729
#
_entry.id   437549de56144386935a37cefc514729
#
_cell.length_a   1.000
_cell.length_b   1.000
_cell.length_c   1.000
_cell.angle_alpha   90.00
_cell.angle_beta   90.00
_cell.angle_gamma   90.00
#
_symmetry.space_group_name_H-M   'P 1'
#
loop_
_entity.id
_entity.type
_entity.pdbx_description
1 polymer ?
#
loop_
_entity_poly.entity_id
_entity_poly.type
_entity_poly.pdbx_seq_one_letter_code
_entity_poly.pdbx_strand_id
1 'polypeptide(L)'
;MAYSVSYQLTHDIDWFAIHGRYLVHFASNGGLIPKDVKVRPNCQLRELLFNSNMIRPVETTVNHSFVAEWLTFKSYVLYRLWEFNNRELPSFNQHSNENIQKDAINIQPELEQELSRSLDDGFGKFHDENIKQYIQAFQKVATCGLISNDRITFGNEDLDSIFSNKMQRIRRKYAIQHDTWFTEWDEFADYQVIAFPQNREEAT
;
A
#
# COMPACT_ATOMS: atom_id res chain seq x y z
N MET A 1 11.40 -21.15 -9.33
CA MET A 1 11.22 -20.16 -10.42
C MET A 1 10.85 -18.84 -9.77
N ALA A 2 11.46 -17.72 -10.17
CA ALA A 2 11.09 -16.38 -9.70
C ALA A 2 9.92 -15.80 -10.52
N TYR A 3 9.25 -14.78 -10.00
CA TYR A 3 8.24 -14.03 -10.76
C TYR A 3 8.94 -13.24 -11.90
N SER A 4 8.35 -13.23 -13.09
CA SER A 4 8.86 -12.39 -14.18
C SER A 4 8.63 -10.91 -13.87
N VAL A 5 9.50 -10.01 -14.37
CA VAL A 5 9.34 -8.55 -14.18
C VAL A 5 8.00 -8.08 -14.72
N SER A 6 7.61 -8.53 -15.92
CA SER A 6 6.31 -8.17 -16.51
C SER A 6 5.13 -8.58 -15.63
N TYR A 7 5.18 -9.77 -15.03
CA TYR A 7 4.14 -10.22 -14.11
C TYR A 7 4.07 -9.35 -12.85
N GLN A 8 5.22 -9.01 -12.28
CA GLN A 8 5.30 -8.18 -11.06
C GLN A 8 4.73 -6.77 -11.31
N LEU A 9 5.01 -6.16 -12.46
CA LEU A 9 4.53 -4.81 -12.79
C LEU A 9 3.03 -4.73 -13.11
N THR A 10 2.38 -5.87 -13.35
CA THR A 10 0.95 -5.92 -13.72
C THR A 10 0.06 -6.55 -12.65
N HIS A 11 0.65 -7.09 -11.59
CA HIS A 11 -0.09 -7.79 -10.54
C HIS A 11 0.37 -7.32 -9.16
N ASP A 12 -0.59 -7.15 -8.28
CA ASP A 12 -0.28 -7.05 -6.86
C ASP A 12 0.06 -8.44 -6.32
N ILE A 13 1.24 -8.57 -5.74
CA ILE A 13 1.78 -9.85 -5.27
C ILE A 13 1.93 -9.78 -3.75
N ASP A 14 1.14 -10.60 -3.07
CA ASP A 14 1.41 -10.89 -1.65
C ASP A 14 2.67 -11.74 -1.55
N TRP A 15 3.64 -11.30 -0.77
CA TRP A 15 4.83 -12.07 -0.47
C TRP A 15 5.20 -11.99 1.00
N PHE A 16 6.04 -12.91 1.46
CA PHE A 16 6.31 -13.12 2.88
C PHE A 16 7.80 -13.19 3.15
N ALA A 17 8.19 -12.65 4.31
CA ALA A 17 9.54 -12.74 4.82
C ALA A 17 9.54 -13.04 6.32
N ILE A 18 10.67 -13.52 6.82
CA ILE A 18 10.92 -13.66 8.25
C ILE A 18 11.92 -12.59 8.65
N HIS A 19 11.53 -11.77 9.62
CA HIS A 19 12.40 -10.77 10.22
C HIS A 19 12.52 -11.03 11.73
N GLY A 20 13.69 -11.48 12.16
CA GLY A 20 13.88 -11.97 13.52
C GLY A 20 12.95 -13.15 13.82
N ARG A 21 12.03 -12.98 14.76
CA ARG A 21 11.01 -13.98 15.11
C ARG A 21 9.64 -13.75 14.46
N TYR A 22 9.51 -12.70 13.65
CA TYR A 22 8.23 -12.29 13.08
C TYR A 22 8.09 -12.77 11.65
N LEU A 23 6.93 -13.31 11.34
CA LEU A 23 6.51 -13.53 9.96
C LEU A 23 5.84 -12.25 9.45
N VAL A 24 6.30 -11.77 8.32
CA VAL A 24 5.91 -10.48 7.76
C VAL A 24 5.32 -10.67 6.39
N HIS A 25 4.21 -10.03 6.15
CA HIS A 25 3.53 -9.98 4.86
C HIS A 25 3.75 -8.62 4.20
N PHE A 26 3.91 -8.65 2.89
CA PHE A 26 4.04 -7.48 2.03
C PHE A 26 3.14 -7.62 0.81
N ALA A 27 2.34 -6.58 0.53
CA ALA A 27 1.64 -6.41 -0.74
C ALA A 27 2.47 -5.52 -1.66
N SER A 28 2.75 -5.96 -2.89
CA SER A 28 3.68 -5.28 -3.80
C SER A 28 3.08 -4.04 -4.49
N ASN A 29 1.75 -3.94 -4.50
CA ASN A 29 1.00 -2.89 -5.20
C ASN A 29 1.49 -2.67 -6.66
N GLY A 30 1.74 -3.79 -7.38
CA GLY A 30 2.24 -3.75 -8.77
C GLY A 30 3.72 -3.37 -8.91
N GLY A 31 4.50 -3.46 -7.84
CA GLY A 31 5.93 -3.16 -7.84
C GLY A 31 6.83 -4.39 -7.86
N LEU A 32 8.13 -4.16 -8.08
CA LEU A 32 9.13 -5.23 -8.02
C LEU A 32 9.25 -5.79 -6.59
N ILE A 33 9.40 -7.09 -6.50
CA ILE A 33 9.62 -7.81 -5.26
C ILE A 33 11.06 -8.38 -5.23
N PRO A 34 11.60 -8.73 -4.04
CA PRO A 34 12.94 -9.28 -3.94
C PRO A 34 13.13 -10.53 -4.81
N LYS A 35 14.29 -10.64 -5.45
CA LYS A 35 14.62 -11.75 -6.39
C LYS A 35 14.58 -13.13 -5.73
N ASP A 36 14.74 -13.18 -4.42
CA ASP A 36 14.73 -14.44 -3.66
C ASP A 36 13.33 -14.99 -3.39
N VAL A 37 12.28 -14.19 -3.59
CA VAL A 37 10.89 -14.64 -3.51
C VAL A 37 10.59 -15.57 -4.68
N LYS A 38 10.30 -16.83 -4.37
CA LYS A 38 9.98 -17.86 -5.37
C LYS A 38 8.48 -18.09 -5.45
N VAL A 39 7.96 -18.23 -6.67
CA VAL A 39 6.52 -18.40 -6.94
C VAL A 39 5.92 -19.54 -6.11
N ARG A 40 6.46 -20.76 -6.23
CA ARG A 40 5.87 -21.95 -5.61
C ARG A 40 5.84 -21.89 -4.08
N PRO A 41 6.97 -21.62 -3.38
CA PRO A 41 6.94 -21.49 -1.93
C PRO A 41 6.03 -20.38 -1.45
N ASN A 42 6.01 -19.24 -2.15
CA ASN A 42 5.16 -18.10 -1.80
C ASN A 42 3.67 -18.44 -1.91
N CYS A 43 3.25 -19.10 -3.01
CA CYS A 43 1.87 -19.56 -3.18
C CYS A 43 1.49 -20.61 -2.13
N GLN A 44 2.36 -21.57 -1.83
CA GLN A 44 2.11 -22.57 -0.81
C GLN A 44 1.93 -21.97 0.58
N LEU A 45 2.76 -20.98 0.94
CA LEU A 45 2.62 -20.28 2.22
C LEU A 45 1.31 -19.48 2.28
N ARG A 46 0.96 -18.78 1.20
CA ARG A 46 -0.32 -18.07 1.09
C ARG A 46 -1.52 -19.01 1.28
N GLU A 47 -1.53 -20.15 0.60
CA GLU A 47 -2.58 -21.16 0.75
C GLU A 47 -2.67 -21.68 2.19
N LEU A 48 -1.54 -21.94 2.80
CA LEU A 48 -1.46 -22.43 4.17
C LEU A 48 -2.01 -21.42 5.18
N LEU A 49 -1.67 -20.15 5.01
CA LEU A 49 -2.13 -19.06 5.88
C LEU A 49 -3.63 -18.78 5.74
N PHE A 50 -4.16 -18.76 4.52
CA PHE A 50 -5.53 -18.30 4.29
C PHE A 50 -6.58 -19.40 4.19
N ASN A 51 -6.18 -20.63 3.90
CA ASN A 51 -7.09 -21.76 3.71
C ASN A 51 -7.01 -22.81 4.83
N SER A 52 -6.07 -22.69 5.77
CA SER A 52 -5.97 -23.63 6.86
C SER A 52 -6.83 -23.21 8.06
N ASN A 53 -7.72 -24.09 8.51
CA ASN A 53 -8.43 -23.92 9.77
C ASN A 53 -7.52 -24.11 11.01
N MET A 54 -6.21 -24.20 10.79
CA MET A 54 -5.24 -24.49 11.86
C MET A 54 -4.75 -23.24 12.58
N ILE A 55 -4.90 -22.07 11.97
CA ILE A 55 -4.47 -20.81 12.56
C ILE A 55 -5.62 -20.26 13.41
N ARG A 56 -5.37 -20.07 14.71
CA ARG A 56 -6.30 -19.36 15.58
C ARG A 56 -6.16 -17.87 15.32
N PRO A 57 -7.27 -17.16 14.99
CA PRO A 57 -7.22 -15.73 14.78
C PRO A 57 -6.75 -15.02 16.05
N VAL A 58 -5.84 -14.06 15.90
CA VAL A 58 -5.36 -13.20 16.98
C VAL A 58 -5.99 -11.81 16.89
N GLU A 59 -6.03 -11.08 18.00
CA GLU A 59 -6.45 -9.69 18.02
C GLU A 59 -5.43 -8.82 17.27
N THR A 60 -5.93 -7.83 16.52
CA THR A 60 -5.11 -7.00 15.65
C THR A 60 -5.29 -5.52 15.89
N THR A 61 -4.24 -4.78 15.67
CA THR A 61 -4.26 -3.31 15.57
C THR A 61 -4.10 -2.89 14.11
N VAL A 62 -4.87 -1.88 13.70
CA VAL A 62 -4.80 -1.30 12.36
C VAL A 62 -4.33 0.15 12.45
N ASN A 63 -3.47 0.56 11.55
CA ASN A 63 -3.00 1.94 11.42
C ASN A 63 -4.02 2.81 10.66
N HIS A 64 -5.21 2.94 11.23
CA HIS A 64 -6.37 3.63 10.62
C HIS A 64 -6.04 5.04 10.14
N SER A 65 -5.33 5.82 10.95
CA SER A 65 -5.03 7.21 10.64
C SER A 65 -4.09 7.34 9.43
N PHE A 66 -3.12 6.43 9.31
CA PHE A 66 -2.26 6.35 8.13
C PHE A 66 -3.08 6.01 6.89
N VAL A 67 -3.86 4.93 6.95
CA VAL A 67 -4.66 4.45 5.81
C VAL A 67 -5.61 5.53 5.32
N ALA A 68 -6.31 6.20 6.24
CA ALA A 68 -7.24 7.26 5.89
C ALA A 68 -6.52 8.42 5.17
N GLU A 69 -5.42 8.93 5.71
CA GLU A 69 -4.69 10.05 5.10
C GLU A 69 -4.04 9.65 3.76
N TRP A 70 -3.45 8.46 3.69
CA TRP A 70 -2.83 7.96 2.46
C TRP A 70 -3.83 7.76 1.33
N LEU A 71 -4.93 7.03 1.59
CA LEU A 71 -5.93 6.75 0.56
C LEU A 71 -6.66 8.02 0.13
N THR A 72 -6.94 8.95 1.05
CA THR A 72 -7.51 10.26 0.69
C THR A 72 -6.58 11.01 -0.23
N PHE A 73 -5.30 11.10 0.10
CA PHE A 73 -4.30 11.77 -0.72
C PHE A 73 -4.17 11.11 -2.10
N LYS A 74 -4.00 9.78 -2.15
CA LYS A 74 -3.89 9.03 -3.41
C LYS A 74 -5.11 9.22 -4.30
N SER A 75 -6.30 9.06 -3.73
CA SER A 75 -7.57 9.21 -4.47
C SER A 75 -7.79 10.62 -4.98
N TYR A 76 -7.44 11.63 -4.19
CA TYR A 76 -7.55 13.03 -4.59
C TYR A 76 -6.63 13.34 -5.79
N VAL A 77 -5.37 12.94 -5.74
CA VAL A 77 -4.43 13.14 -6.86
C VAL A 77 -4.96 12.48 -8.13
N LEU A 78 -5.42 11.22 -8.03
CA LEU A 78 -5.95 10.48 -9.19
C LEU A 78 -7.23 11.12 -9.74
N TYR A 79 -8.12 11.60 -8.86
CA TYR A 79 -9.33 12.28 -9.27
C TYR A 79 -9.02 13.60 -10.01
N ARG A 80 -8.09 14.42 -9.49
CA ARG A 80 -7.70 15.68 -10.15
C ARG A 80 -7.03 15.42 -11.51
N LEU A 81 -6.20 14.41 -11.62
CA LEU A 81 -5.61 14.00 -12.91
C LEU A 81 -6.69 13.60 -13.92
N TRP A 82 -7.72 12.89 -13.47
CA TRP A 82 -8.87 12.55 -14.31
C TRP A 82 -9.66 13.78 -14.76
N GLU A 83 -9.94 14.73 -13.86
CA GLU A 83 -10.62 16.00 -14.21
C GLU A 83 -9.85 16.80 -15.27
N PHE A 84 -8.53 16.94 -15.10
CA PHE A 84 -7.69 17.67 -16.05
C PHE A 84 -7.70 17.05 -17.45
N ASN A 85 -7.76 15.75 -17.54
CA ASN A 85 -7.65 15.05 -18.82
C ASN A 85 -8.98 14.88 -19.56
N ASN A 86 -10.15 15.17 -18.94
CA ASN A 86 -11.48 14.97 -19.53
C ASN A 86 -11.65 13.60 -20.23
N ARG A 87 -10.96 12.58 -19.75
CA ARG A 87 -10.87 11.25 -20.38
C ARG A 87 -11.13 10.19 -19.33
N GLU A 88 -11.54 9.02 -19.80
CA GLU A 88 -11.56 7.80 -19.01
C GLU A 88 -10.24 7.68 -18.22
N LEU A 89 -10.33 7.26 -16.94
CA LEU A 89 -9.17 7.01 -16.10
C LEU A 89 -8.11 6.32 -16.95
N PRO A 90 -6.93 6.91 -17.15
CA PRO A 90 -5.92 6.27 -17.94
C PRO A 90 -5.67 4.91 -17.32
N SER A 91 -5.85 3.86 -18.10
CA SER A 91 -5.33 2.56 -17.71
C SER A 91 -3.85 2.81 -17.45
N PHE A 92 -3.38 2.56 -16.24
CA PHE A 92 -2.07 2.95 -15.72
C PHE A 92 -0.87 2.59 -16.61
N ASN A 93 -1.11 1.84 -17.68
CA ASN A 93 -0.09 1.26 -18.55
C ASN A 93 0.10 1.95 -19.91
N GLN A 94 -0.58 3.04 -20.24
CA GLN A 94 -0.61 3.48 -21.67
C GLN A 94 -0.48 4.98 -21.97
N HIS A 95 -0.09 5.86 -21.05
CA HIS A 95 -0.02 7.29 -21.40
C HIS A 95 1.40 7.86 -21.37
N SER A 96 1.67 8.69 -22.37
CA SER A 96 2.91 9.44 -22.50
C SER A 96 3.11 10.30 -21.23
N ASN A 97 4.21 10.05 -20.56
CA ASN A 97 4.57 10.59 -19.25
C ASN A 97 4.56 12.11 -19.16
N GLU A 98 4.73 12.84 -20.26
CA GLU A 98 4.83 14.30 -20.28
C GLU A 98 3.56 15.03 -19.82
N ASN A 99 2.38 14.52 -20.14
CA ASN A 99 1.12 15.15 -19.72
C ASN A 99 0.84 14.91 -18.22
N ILE A 100 1.11 13.70 -17.74
CA ILE A 100 0.91 13.36 -16.32
C ILE A 100 1.81 14.20 -15.42
N GLN A 101 3.08 14.38 -15.79
CA GLN A 101 4.03 15.20 -15.04
C GLN A 101 3.55 16.66 -14.95
N LYS A 102 3.15 17.23 -16.09
CA LYS A 102 2.70 18.62 -16.16
C LYS A 102 1.44 18.86 -15.34
N ASP A 103 0.47 17.96 -15.43
CA ASP A 103 -0.78 18.04 -14.70
C ASP A 103 -0.56 17.83 -13.20
N ALA A 104 0.30 16.90 -12.81
CA ALA A 104 0.66 16.67 -11.41
C ALA A 104 1.36 17.87 -10.76
N ILE A 105 2.25 18.56 -11.50
CA ILE A 105 2.89 19.78 -11.03
C ILE A 105 1.86 20.90 -10.81
N ASN A 106 0.86 21.00 -11.68
CA ASN A 106 -0.21 22.00 -11.56
C ASN A 106 -1.15 21.76 -10.36
N ILE A 107 -1.36 20.49 -9.99
CA ILE A 107 -2.20 20.12 -8.84
C ILE A 107 -1.49 20.38 -7.50
N GLN A 108 -0.18 20.32 -7.45
CA GLN A 108 0.60 20.36 -6.21
C GLN A 108 0.35 21.58 -5.32
N PRO A 109 0.19 22.83 -5.84
CA PRO A 109 -0.07 24.00 -5.01
C PRO A 109 -1.45 24.04 -4.34
N GLU A 110 -2.46 23.41 -4.96
CA GLU A 110 -3.85 23.44 -4.50
C GLU A 110 -4.17 22.31 -3.50
N LEU A 111 -3.32 21.32 -3.46
CA LEU A 111 -3.53 20.02 -2.80
C LEU A 111 -3.82 20.14 -1.29
N GLU A 112 -3.21 21.08 -0.59
CA GLU A 112 -3.40 21.24 0.86
C GLU A 112 -4.69 21.97 1.23
N GLN A 113 -5.18 22.87 0.38
CA GLN A 113 -6.43 23.58 0.62
C GLN A 113 -7.66 22.75 0.29
N GLU A 114 -7.60 21.96 -0.77
CA GLU A 114 -8.76 21.21 -1.26
C GLU A 114 -8.94 19.86 -0.60
N LEU A 115 -7.88 19.21 -0.11
CA LEU A 115 -7.99 17.98 0.68
C LEU A 115 -8.92 18.15 1.89
N SER A 116 -8.94 19.36 2.47
CA SER A 116 -9.83 19.67 3.60
C SER A 116 -11.28 19.91 3.18
N ARG A 117 -11.53 20.27 1.92
CA ARG A 117 -12.87 20.58 1.40
C ARG A 117 -13.56 19.37 0.74
N SER A 118 -12.81 18.50 0.09
CA SER A 118 -13.35 17.37 -0.68
C SER A 118 -13.93 16.25 0.17
N LEU A 119 -13.63 16.21 1.45
CA LEU A 119 -14.18 15.22 2.39
C LEU A 119 -15.68 15.42 2.66
N ASP A 120 -16.23 16.64 2.39
CA ASP A 120 -17.64 16.97 2.70
C ASP A 120 -18.64 16.60 1.58
N ASP A 121 -18.21 16.36 0.34
CA ASP A 121 -19.08 16.28 -0.84
C ASP A 121 -19.26 14.86 -1.42
N GLY A 122 -19.92 13.94 -0.74
CA GLY A 122 -20.33 12.64 -1.37
C GLY A 122 -19.20 11.69 -1.77
N PHE A 123 -18.00 12.19 -2.04
CA PHE A 123 -16.74 11.48 -2.17
C PHE A 123 -16.41 10.71 -0.88
N GLY A 124 -16.83 11.27 0.28
CA GLY A 124 -16.63 10.66 1.58
C GLY A 124 -17.24 9.26 1.73
N LYS A 125 -18.45 9.01 1.21
CA LYS A 125 -19.09 7.68 1.36
C LYS A 125 -18.44 6.58 0.52
N PHE A 126 -18.13 6.88 -0.73
CA PHE A 126 -17.41 5.95 -1.61
C PHE A 126 -16.00 5.68 -1.07
N HIS A 127 -15.39 6.70 -0.53
CA HIS A 127 -14.08 6.66 0.08
C HIS A 127 -14.07 5.78 1.35
N ASP A 128 -15.07 5.93 2.23
CA ASP A 128 -15.19 5.13 3.46
C ASP A 128 -15.34 3.63 3.19
N GLU A 129 -16.09 3.25 2.16
CA GLU A 129 -16.24 1.87 1.75
C GLU A 129 -14.90 1.29 1.23
N ASN A 130 -14.18 2.05 0.41
CA ASN A 130 -12.86 1.63 -0.09
C ASN A 130 -11.83 1.51 1.03
N ILE A 131 -11.81 2.45 1.99
CA ILE A 131 -10.95 2.37 3.18
C ILE A 131 -11.25 1.11 3.97
N LYS A 132 -12.53 0.80 4.20
CA LYS A 132 -12.93 -0.42 4.93
C LYS A 132 -12.46 -1.69 4.24
N GLN A 133 -12.69 -1.80 2.92
CA GLN A 133 -12.27 -2.97 2.14
C GLN A 133 -10.75 -3.13 2.16
N TYR A 134 -10.02 -2.03 1.97
CA TYR A 134 -8.57 -2.02 2.03
C TYR A 134 -8.08 -2.50 3.40
N ILE A 135 -8.58 -1.92 4.50
CA ILE A 135 -8.23 -2.32 5.86
C ILE A 135 -8.53 -3.79 6.12
N GLN A 136 -9.71 -4.28 5.72
CA GLN A 136 -10.10 -5.67 5.92
C GLN A 136 -9.15 -6.66 5.27
N ALA A 137 -8.61 -6.36 4.09
CA ALA A 137 -7.65 -7.21 3.41
C ALA A 137 -6.38 -7.41 4.25
N PHE A 138 -5.79 -6.32 4.74
CA PHE A 138 -4.58 -6.37 5.57
C PHE A 138 -4.83 -6.91 6.97
N GLN A 139 -5.97 -6.54 7.58
CA GLN A 139 -6.38 -7.04 8.88
C GLN A 139 -6.57 -8.55 8.87
N LYS A 140 -7.16 -9.11 7.81
CA LYS A 140 -7.29 -10.56 7.64
C LYS A 140 -5.94 -11.27 7.69
N VAL A 141 -4.92 -10.69 7.07
CA VAL A 141 -3.56 -11.22 7.14
C VAL A 141 -3.00 -11.13 8.56
N ALA A 142 -3.19 -9.99 9.20
CA ALA A 142 -2.70 -9.76 10.56
C ALA A 142 -3.38 -10.69 11.59
N THR A 143 -4.64 -11.09 11.40
CA THR A 143 -5.29 -12.10 12.27
C THR A 143 -4.63 -13.47 12.21
N CYS A 144 -3.83 -13.75 11.18
CA CYS A 144 -3.00 -14.94 11.09
C CYS A 144 -1.66 -14.82 11.86
N GLY A 145 -1.46 -13.75 12.63
CA GLY A 145 -0.25 -13.51 13.41
C GLY A 145 0.87 -12.80 12.64
N LEU A 146 0.59 -12.23 11.46
CA LEU A 146 1.60 -11.56 10.63
C LEU A 146 1.57 -10.04 10.82
N ILE A 147 2.74 -9.41 10.69
CA ILE A 147 2.82 -7.97 10.46
C ILE A 147 2.53 -7.73 8.98
N SER A 148 1.47 -7.00 8.67
CA SER A 148 0.98 -6.82 7.30
C SER A 148 1.31 -5.42 6.78
N ASN A 149 2.03 -5.37 5.67
CA ASN A 149 2.54 -4.14 5.06
C ASN A 149 2.03 -3.97 3.64
N ASP A 150 1.85 -2.72 3.23
CA ASP A 150 1.61 -2.34 1.84
C ASP A 150 2.70 -1.44 1.31
N ARG A 151 2.95 -1.52 0.02
CA ARG A 151 3.83 -0.59 -0.69
C ARG A 151 3.09 0.72 -0.95
N ILE A 152 3.70 1.81 -0.52
CA ILE A 152 3.13 3.15 -0.63
C ILE A 152 3.60 3.77 -1.95
N THR A 153 2.77 3.65 -2.97
CA THR A 153 3.04 4.09 -4.34
C THR A 153 1.75 4.45 -5.06
N PHE A 154 1.84 5.33 -6.05
CA PHE A 154 0.77 5.55 -7.02
C PHE A 154 0.72 4.45 -8.09
N GLY A 155 1.77 3.61 -8.20
CA GLY A 155 1.96 2.67 -9.30
C GLY A 155 2.43 3.34 -10.59
N ASN A 156 2.94 4.57 -10.48
CA ASN A 156 3.46 5.37 -11.59
C ASN A 156 4.71 6.13 -11.09
N GLU A 157 5.86 5.88 -11.72
CA GLU A 157 7.16 6.41 -11.29
C GLU A 157 7.22 7.93 -11.27
N ASP A 158 6.55 8.61 -12.21
CA ASP A 158 6.52 10.07 -12.27
C ASP A 158 5.73 10.65 -11.11
N LEU A 159 4.55 10.09 -10.79
CA LEU A 159 3.75 10.50 -9.65
C LEU A 159 4.48 10.23 -8.33
N ASP A 160 5.10 9.07 -8.21
CA ASP A 160 5.88 8.70 -7.03
C ASP A 160 7.05 9.67 -6.82
N SER A 161 7.72 10.09 -7.89
CA SER A 161 8.79 11.10 -7.85
C SER A 161 8.27 12.47 -7.43
N ILE A 162 7.22 12.97 -8.10
CA ILE A 162 6.64 14.30 -7.84
C ILE A 162 6.12 14.42 -6.41
N PHE A 163 5.42 13.40 -5.92
CA PHE A 163 4.79 13.41 -4.61
C PHE A 163 5.62 12.73 -3.51
N SER A 164 6.89 12.36 -3.77
CA SER A 164 7.77 11.64 -2.85
C SER A 164 7.85 12.30 -1.46
N ASN A 165 8.03 13.61 -1.41
CA ASN A 165 8.11 14.38 -0.16
C ASN A 165 6.82 14.30 0.67
N LYS A 166 5.64 14.35 0.01
CA LYS A 166 4.34 14.25 0.71
C LYS A 166 4.12 12.84 1.21
N MET A 167 4.42 11.82 0.40
CA MET A 167 4.34 10.41 0.77
C MET A 167 5.22 10.12 2.00
N GLN A 168 6.47 10.57 1.99
CA GLN A 168 7.38 10.42 3.13
C GLN A 168 6.88 11.15 4.38
N ARG A 169 6.27 12.35 4.23
CA ARG A 169 5.69 13.09 5.36
C ARG A 169 4.55 12.31 5.99
N ILE A 170 3.63 11.78 5.19
CA ILE A 170 2.51 10.95 5.67
C ILE A 170 3.06 9.70 6.38
N ARG A 171 4.01 9.00 5.80
CA ARG A 171 4.64 7.81 6.40
C ARG A 171 5.27 8.13 7.76
N ARG A 172 6.10 9.16 7.83
CA ARG A 172 6.78 9.56 9.09
C ARG A 172 5.80 9.97 10.19
N LYS A 173 4.70 10.65 9.83
CA LYS A 173 3.67 11.09 10.77
C LYS A 173 3.01 9.92 11.49
N TYR A 174 2.84 8.80 10.79
CA TYR A 174 2.13 7.63 11.29
C TYR A 174 3.02 6.39 11.45
N ALA A 175 4.34 6.59 11.45
CA ALA A 175 5.29 5.51 11.67
C ALA A 175 4.99 4.83 13.01
N ILE A 176 4.92 3.51 13.01
CA ILE A 176 4.79 2.70 14.21
C ILE A 176 6.12 2.01 14.51
N GLN A 177 6.29 1.50 15.70
CA GLN A 177 7.55 0.89 16.13
C GLN A 177 8.03 -0.24 15.19
N HIS A 178 7.10 -0.90 14.49
CA HIS A 178 7.42 -1.96 13.54
C HIS A 178 7.98 -1.44 12.20
N ASP A 179 7.70 -0.19 11.83
CA ASP A 179 8.23 0.39 10.59
C ASP A 179 9.75 0.58 10.64
N THR A 180 10.32 0.78 11.83
CA THR A 180 11.76 0.97 12.00
C THR A 180 12.58 -0.27 11.69
N TRP A 181 11.98 -1.45 11.65
CA TRP A 181 12.69 -2.69 11.37
C TRP A 181 13.08 -2.86 9.90
N PHE A 182 12.38 -2.14 9.02
CA PHE A 182 12.61 -2.22 7.58
C PHE A 182 13.43 -1.06 7.03
N THR A 183 13.69 -0.02 7.85
CA THR A 183 14.46 1.16 7.43
C THR A 183 15.94 0.86 7.20
N GLU A 184 16.44 -0.27 7.70
CA GLU A 184 17.80 -0.73 7.44
C GLU A 184 17.99 -1.35 6.05
N TRP A 185 16.88 -1.64 5.35
CA TRP A 185 16.89 -2.24 4.04
C TRP A 185 16.27 -1.28 3.03
N ASP A 186 17.07 -0.71 2.15
CA ASP A 186 16.61 0.21 1.11
C ASP A 186 15.46 -0.35 0.27
N GLU A 187 15.45 -1.69 0.08
CA GLU A 187 14.39 -2.41 -0.66
C GLU A 187 13.01 -2.32 -0.02
N PHE A 188 12.91 -1.96 1.26
CA PHE A 188 11.65 -1.84 2.01
C PHE A 188 11.28 -0.40 2.37
N ALA A 189 12.05 0.57 1.89
CA ALA A 189 11.84 1.98 2.20
C ALA A 189 10.46 2.49 1.81
N ASP A 190 9.80 1.84 0.84
CA ASP A 190 8.47 2.21 0.34
C ASP A 190 7.32 1.50 1.05
N TYR A 191 7.60 0.58 1.96
CA TYR A 191 6.56 -0.17 2.66
C TYR A 191 6.17 0.49 3.98
N GLN A 192 4.88 0.35 4.33
CA GLN A 192 4.29 0.85 5.57
C GLN A 192 3.46 -0.23 6.24
N VAL A 193 3.56 -0.36 7.55
CA VAL A 193 2.73 -1.26 8.32
C VAL A 193 1.28 -0.77 8.33
N ILE A 194 0.37 -1.63 7.86
CA ILE A 194 -1.08 -1.37 7.81
C ILE A 194 -1.79 -2.02 8.99
N ALA A 195 -1.46 -3.27 9.30
CA ALA A 195 -2.07 -4.01 10.40
C ALA A 195 -1.06 -4.99 11.04
N PHE A 196 -1.21 -5.25 12.34
CA PHE A 196 -0.33 -6.15 13.08
C PHE A 196 -1.04 -6.77 14.30
N PRO A 197 -0.56 -7.92 14.82
CA PRO A 197 -1.06 -8.52 16.03
C PRO A 197 -0.87 -7.60 17.26
N GLN A 198 -1.87 -7.52 18.15
CA GLN A 198 -1.77 -6.69 19.35
C GLN A 198 -0.71 -7.21 20.34
N ASN A 199 -0.66 -8.52 20.53
CA ASN A 199 0.31 -9.14 21.41
C ASN A 199 1.54 -9.60 20.63
N ARG A 200 2.72 -9.07 20.98
CA ARG A 200 4.00 -9.45 20.33
C ARG A 200 4.33 -10.94 20.48
N GLU A 201 3.78 -11.61 21.51
CA GLU A 201 4.00 -13.04 21.76
C GLU A 201 3.18 -13.93 20.81
N GLU A 202 2.09 -13.38 20.23
CA GLU A 202 1.20 -14.09 19.30
C GLU A 202 1.65 -14.00 17.84
N ALA A 203 2.65 -13.16 17.56
CA ALA A 203 3.22 -12.96 16.22
C ALA A 203 4.35 -13.98 15.89
N THR A 204 4.31 -15.17 16.46
CA THR A 204 5.33 -16.25 16.27
C THR A 204 4.77 -17.41 15.47
#